data_68c0789bf0684547618be1669eb2b641
#
_entry.id   68c0789bf0684547618be1669eb2b641
#
_cell.length_a   1.000
_cell.length_b   1.000
_cell.length_c   1.000
_cell.angle_alpha   90.00
_cell.angle_beta   90.00
_cell.angle_gamma   90.00
#
_symmetry.space_group_name_H-M   'P 1'
#
loop_
_entity.id
_entity.type
_entity.pdbx_description
1 polymer ?
#
loop_
_entity_poly.entity_id
_entity_poly.type
_entity_poly.pdbx_seq_one_letter_code
_entity_poly.pdbx_strand_id
1 'polypeptide(L)'
;MIYFFADNHYGVHPGKVIYEHLPEELRSRICFYEDDWTELENGDWDSGCELLILNMIGATCKIPHPGEGAEKRVKDYLSRGGNVLLLHGSSAAFWQWSWWRELPGERWVRPGDPDSERISTHPRKPYLVTVSSTRHPLAKKLQPMELPEDEIYTNLENTCPCMRLMETHIEEGTFVQCCEAVTSFGGRIVSFIPGHKPEVTSMPVLIENVTVLIDYLLGE
;
A
#
# COMPACT_ATOMS: atom_id res chain seq x y z
N MET A 1 7.17 10.04 14.12
CA MET A 1 8.06 9.74 12.97
C MET A 1 7.36 8.78 12.03
N ILE A 2 7.52 8.93 10.72
CA ILE A 2 6.94 8.05 9.70
C ILE A 2 8.04 7.10 9.22
N TYR A 3 7.75 5.81 9.11
CA TYR A 3 8.67 4.83 8.53
C TYR A 3 8.14 4.33 7.21
N PHE A 4 8.97 4.41 6.16
CA PHE A 4 8.61 4.01 4.82
C PHE A 4 9.60 2.95 4.30
N PHE A 5 9.14 1.71 4.21
CA PHE A 5 9.90 0.60 3.66
C PHE A 5 9.43 0.27 2.24
N ALA A 6 10.39 0.19 1.32
CA ALA A 6 10.16 -0.10 -0.08
C ALA A 6 11.11 -1.17 -0.59
N ASP A 7 10.72 -1.90 -1.62
CA ASP A 7 11.64 -2.66 -2.45
C ASP A 7 11.79 -2.00 -3.83
N ASN A 8 12.83 -2.38 -4.56
CA ASN A 8 13.08 -1.85 -5.91
C ASN A 8 12.02 -2.27 -6.94
N HIS A 9 11.11 -3.16 -6.57
CA HIS A 9 9.98 -3.60 -7.38
C HIS A 9 10.36 -3.93 -8.83
N TYR A 10 11.26 -4.92 -9.00
CA TYR A 10 11.83 -5.33 -10.30
C TYR A 10 12.61 -4.23 -11.03
N GLY A 11 13.22 -3.29 -10.30
CA GLY A 11 14.03 -2.22 -10.84
C GLY A 11 13.27 -0.98 -11.30
N VAL A 12 12.00 -0.85 -10.93
CA VAL A 12 11.14 0.31 -11.27
C VAL A 12 11.15 1.37 -10.16
N HIS A 13 11.45 0.99 -8.92
CA HIS A 13 11.60 1.86 -7.75
C HIS A 13 10.39 2.77 -7.43
N PRO A 14 9.14 2.27 -7.47
CA PRO A 14 7.96 3.13 -7.31
C PRO A 14 7.92 3.83 -5.94
N GLY A 15 8.30 3.15 -4.87
CA GLY A 15 8.35 3.73 -3.52
C GLY A 15 9.33 4.89 -3.41
N LYS A 16 10.51 4.75 -4.00
CA LYS A 16 11.53 5.81 -4.04
C LYS A 16 11.05 7.01 -4.84
N VAL A 17 10.46 6.79 -6.02
CA VAL A 17 9.92 7.88 -6.85
C VAL A 17 8.83 8.62 -6.09
N ILE A 18 7.90 7.93 -5.44
CA ILE A 18 6.89 8.58 -4.60
C ILE A 18 7.56 9.41 -3.49
N TYR A 19 8.46 8.81 -2.71
CA TYR A 19 9.17 9.50 -1.63
C TYR A 19 9.85 10.79 -2.11
N GLU A 20 10.56 10.75 -3.22
CA GLU A 20 11.29 11.89 -3.78
C GLU A 20 10.38 13.04 -4.23
N HIS A 21 9.11 12.75 -4.58
CA HIS A 21 8.12 13.73 -5.04
C HIS A 21 7.18 14.22 -3.95
N LEU A 22 7.19 13.61 -2.74
CA LEU A 22 6.42 14.13 -1.61
C LEU A 22 6.87 15.55 -1.23
N PRO A 23 6.00 16.39 -0.63
CA PRO A 23 6.37 17.69 -0.09
C PRO A 23 7.57 17.59 0.87
N GLU A 24 8.48 18.57 0.82
CA GLU A 24 9.72 18.59 1.62
C GLU A 24 9.43 18.49 3.13
N GLU A 25 8.41 19.18 3.60
CA GLU A 25 7.98 19.14 5.00
C GLU A 25 7.61 17.74 5.44
N LEU A 26 6.90 17.00 4.58
CA LEU A 26 6.52 15.62 4.85
C LEU A 26 7.73 14.68 4.78
N ARG A 27 8.57 14.83 3.74
CA ARG A 27 9.81 14.04 3.60
C ARG A 27 10.73 14.14 4.79
N SER A 28 10.82 15.32 5.40
CA SER A 28 11.66 15.53 6.59
C SER A 28 11.23 14.73 7.83
N ARG A 29 9.99 14.23 7.84
CA ARG A 29 9.42 13.39 8.90
C ARG A 29 9.52 11.90 8.59
N ILE A 30 10.01 11.51 7.37
CA ILE A 30 10.03 10.13 6.88
C ILE A 30 11.44 9.55 6.97
N CYS A 31 11.57 8.42 7.64
CA CYS A 31 12.72 7.52 7.53
C CYS A 31 12.44 6.55 6.38
N PHE A 32 13.15 6.73 5.26
CA PHE A 32 12.95 5.93 4.05
C PHE A 32 14.04 4.86 3.89
N TYR A 33 13.62 3.62 3.62
CA TYR A 33 14.49 2.47 3.38
C TYR A 33 14.04 1.74 2.12
N GLU A 34 14.98 1.44 1.22
CA GLU A 34 14.73 0.64 0.04
C GLU A 34 15.68 -0.55 0.01
N ASP A 35 15.15 -1.75 -0.20
CA ASP A 35 15.89 -3.01 -0.27
C ASP A 35 16.70 -3.36 1.00
N ASP A 36 16.41 -2.71 2.11
CA ASP A 36 17.08 -2.91 3.40
C ASP A 36 16.04 -3.12 4.51
N TRP A 37 15.98 -4.33 5.05
CA TRP A 37 15.08 -4.68 6.14
C TRP A 37 15.72 -4.59 7.52
N THR A 38 16.98 -4.10 7.62
CA THR A 38 17.72 -4.06 8.89
C THR A 38 16.97 -3.28 9.96
N GLU A 39 16.46 -2.09 9.63
CA GLU A 39 15.66 -1.29 10.56
C GLU A 39 14.32 -1.95 10.86
N LEU A 40 13.64 -2.52 9.86
CA LEU A 40 12.37 -3.22 10.03
C LEU A 40 12.48 -4.41 10.98
N GLU A 41 13.61 -5.13 10.95
CA GLU A 41 13.86 -6.33 11.75
C GLU A 41 14.43 -6.03 13.14
N ASN A 42 15.39 -5.11 13.23
CA ASN A 42 16.23 -4.91 14.40
C ASN A 42 16.13 -3.53 15.03
N GLY A 43 15.58 -2.53 14.32
CA GLY A 43 15.40 -1.17 14.83
C GLY A 43 14.31 -1.06 15.90
N ASP A 44 14.24 0.07 16.56
CA ASP A 44 13.19 0.39 17.55
C ASP A 44 12.05 1.23 16.94
N TRP A 45 11.92 1.15 15.61
CA TRP A 45 10.99 1.97 14.84
C TRP A 45 9.55 1.88 15.35
N ASP A 46 9.12 0.70 15.73
CA ASP A 46 7.74 0.44 16.14
C ASP A 46 7.33 1.19 17.42
N SER A 47 8.28 1.54 18.29
CA SER A 47 8.00 2.25 19.55
C SER A 47 7.60 3.72 19.34
N GLY A 48 8.10 4.37 18.28
CA GLY A 48 7.87 5.78 17.97
C GLY A 48 7.23 6.02 16.59
N CYS A 49 6.75 4.99 15.93
CA CYS A 49 6.14 5.09 14.62
C CYS A 49 4.72 5.64 14.71
N GLU A 50 4.46 6.74 14.03
CA GLU A 50 3.14 7.35 13.88
C GLU A 50 2.39 6.76 12.68
N LEU A 51 3.16 6.39 11.63
CA LEU A 51 2.63 5.78 10.42
C LEU A 51 3.67 4.86 9.78
N LEU A 52 3.27 3.64 9.46
CA LEU A 52 4.04 2.70 8.65
C LEU A 52 3.57 2.78 7.19
N ILE A 53 4.48 3.12 6.27
CA ILE A 53 4.24 3.10 4.83
C ILE A 53 4.99 1.94 4.22
N LEU A 54 4.33 1.15 3.38
CA LEU A 54 4.92 0.05 2.65
C LEU A 54 4.72 0.25 1.14
N ASN A 55 5.79 0.11 0.36
CA ASN A 55 5.75 -0.07 -1.10
C ASN A 55 6.66 -1.24 -1.46
N MET A 56 6.24 -2.45 -1.10
CA MET A 56 7.08 -3.63 -1.20
C MET A 56 6.26 -4.91 -1.41
N ILE A 57 6.80 -5.81 -2.20
CA ILE A 57 6.38 -7.22 -2.22
C ILE A 57 7.20 -8.01 -1.19
N GLY A 58 8.44 -7.59 -0.95
CA GLY A 58 9.34 -8.11 0.06
C GLY A 58 10.27 -9.22 -0.40
N ALA A 59 10.15 -9.70 -1.64
CA ALA A 59 11.02 -10.75 -2.20
C ALA A 59 11.25 -10.58 -3.70
N THR A 60 11.43 -9.34 -4.15
CA THR A 60 11.74 -9.02 -5.53
C THR A 60 13.25 -8.96 -5.77
N CYS A 61 13.71 -9.20 -7.00
CA CYS A 61 15.11 -9.02 -7.41
C CYS A 61 16.14 -9.73 -6.51
N LYS A 62 15.80 -10.92 -6.00
CA LYS A 62 16.63 -11.74 -5.08
C LYS A 62 16.80 -11.17 -3.67
N ILE A 63 16.07 -10.16 -3.30
CA ILE A 63 16.03 -9.66 -1.93
C ILE A 63 15.19 -10.65 -1.11
N PRO A 64 15.71 -11.14 0.04
CA PRO A 64 14.95 -12.06 0.88
C PRO A 64 13.75 -11.36 1.51
N HIS A 65 12.75 -12.13 1.90
CA HIS A 65 11.67 -11.62 2.74
C HIS A 65 12.22 -11.08 4.07
N PRO A 66 11.56 -10.06 4.64
CA PRO A 66 11.78 -9.71 6.04
C PRO A 66 11.58 -10.90 6.95
N GLY A 67 12.46 -11.05 7.94
CA GLY A 67 12.49 -12.19 8.84
C GLY A 67 11.53 -12.10 10.03
N GLU A 68 11.71 -12.99 11.00
CA GLU A 68 10.88 -13.09 12.22
C GLU A 68 10.93 -11.82 13.07
N GLY A 69 12.08 -11.10 13.07
CA GLY A 69 12.23 -9.83 13.78
C GLY A 69 11.23 -8.80 13.26
N ALA A 70 11.13 -8.66 11.93
CA ALA A 70 10.17 -7.78 11.28
C ALA A 70 8.73 -8.20 11.59
N GLU A 71 8.42 -9.49 11.50
CA GLU A 71 7.09 -10.01 11.81
C GLU A 71 6.64 -9.63 13.22
N LYS A 72 7.53 -9.84 14.21
CA LYS A 72 7.24 -9.50 15.60
C LYS A 72 6.96 -8.01 15.76
N ARG A 73 7.80 -7.13 15.21
CA ARG A 73 7.66 -5.67 15.34
C ARG A 73 6.41 -5.15 14.65
N VAL A 74 6.07 -5.65 13.48
CA VAL A 74 4.83 -5.28 12.79
C VAL A 74 3.61 -5.71 13.62
N LYS A 75 3.62 -6.91 14.22
CA LYS A 75 2.56 -7.33 15.15
C LYS A 75 2.47 -6.42 16.38
N ASP A 76 3.59 -6.09 17.00
CA ASP A 76 3.66 -5.21 18.17
C ASP A 76 3.14 -3.80 17.82
N TYR A 77 3.51 -3.26 16.66
CA TYR A 77 3.02 -1.97 16.16
C TYR A 77 1.49 -1.98 15.95
N LEU A 78 0.97 -2.96 15.24
CA LEU A 78 -0.46 -3.09 14.97
C LEU A 78 -1.27 -3.32 16.25
N SER A 79 -0.74 -4.10 17.21
CA SER A 79 -1.42 -4.38 18.47
C SER A 79 -1.65 -3.13 19.33
N ARG A 80 -0.88 -2.07 19.08
CA ARG A 80 -1.06 -0.75 19.70
C ARG A 80 -1.94 0.20 18.89
N GLY A 81 -2.62 -0.29 17.85
CA GLY A 81 -3.46 0.51 16.97
C GLY A 81 -2.69 1.31 15.93
N GLY A 82 -1.50 0.84 15.52
CA GLY A 82 -0.70 1.49 14.49
C GLY A 82 -1.41 1.55 13.14
N ASN A 83 -1.23 2.65 12.43
CA ASN A 83 -1.79 2.90 11.11
C ASN A 83 -0.83 2.50 9.99
N VAL A 84 -1.34 1.95 8.89
CA VAL A 84 -0.53 1.48 7.75
C VAL A 84 -1.05 2.04 6.44
N LEU A 85 -0.14 2.53 5.59
CA LEU A 85 -0.40 2.84 4.19
C LEU A 85 0.29 1.81 3.31
N LEU A 86 -0.49 1.04 2.56
CA LEU A 86 -0.02 0.07 1.59
C LEU A 86 -0.08 0.68 0.19
N LEU A 87 1.07 0.84 -0.46
CA LEU A 87 1.19 1.39 -1.81
C LEU A 87 1.45 0.27 -2.82
N HIS A 88 0.71 0.25 -3.91
CA HIS A 88 0.87 -0.61 -5.07
C HIS A 88 1.09 -2.09 -4.72
N GLY A 89 2.30 -2.62 -4.96
CA GLY A 89 2.69 -4.01 -4.73
C GLY A 89 2.52 -4.52 -3.29
N SER A 90 2.31 -3.62 -2.34
CA SER A 90 2.16 -4.00 -0.92
C SER A 90 0.89 -4.77 -0.60
N SER A 91 -0.08 -4.85 -1.53
CA SER A 91 -1.17 -5.82 -1.44
C SER A 91 -0.69 -7.28 -1.46
N ALA A 92 0.55 -7.52 -1.91
CA ALA A 92 1.24 -8.81 -1.92
C ALA A 92 2.34 -8.93 -0.86
N ALA A 93 2.56 -7.90 -0.01
CA ALA A 93 3.58 -7.91 1.02
C ALA A 93 3.30 -8.99 2.08
N PHE A 94 4.36 -9.46 2.73
CA PHE A 94 4.31 -10.37 3.87
C PHE A 94 3.44 -11.62 3.65
N TRP A 95 3.36 -12.09 2.41
CA TRP A 95 2.53 -13.26 2.05
C TRP A 95 2.90 -14.53 2.83
N GLN A 96 4.11 -14.62 3.35
CA GLN A 96 4.58 -15.71 4.20
C GLN A 96 4.00 -15.64 5.63
N TRP A 97 3.45 -14.49 6.06
CA TRP A 97 2.82 -14.36 7.36
C TRP A 97 1.31 -14.63 7.24
N SER A 98 0.87 -15.80 7.63
CA SER A 98 -0.54 -16.23 7.45
C SER A 98 -1.56 -15.26 8.06
N TRP A 99 -1.24 -14.66 9.20
CA TRP A 99 -2.09 -13.70 9.90
C TRP A 99 -2.21 -12.35 9.18
N TRP A 100 -1.16 -11.95 8.42
CA TRP A 100 -1.19 -10.69 7.65
C TRP A 100 -2.22 -10.73 6.54
N ARG A 101 -2.48 -11.91 5.97
CA ARG A 101 -3.44 -12.10 4.88
C ARG A 101 -4.85 -11.59 5.19
N GLU A 102 -5.22 -11.50 6.47
CA GLU A 102 -6.55 -11.08 6.92
C GLU A 102 -6.69 -9.57 7.11
N LEU A 103 -5.62 -8.78 6.91
CA LEU A 103 -5.59 -7.37 7.28
C LEU A 103 -5.76 -6.37 6.12
N PRO A 104 -5.21 -6.58 4.91
CA PRO A 104 -5.15 -5.52 3.90
C PRO A 104 -6.48 -5.10 3.29
N GLY A 105 -7.56 -5.80 3.56
CA GLY A 105 -8.86 -5.59 2.91
C GLY A 105 -8.91 -6.17 1.49
N GLU A 106 -8.00 -5.80 0.63
CA GLU A 106 -7.83 -6.30 -0.73
C GLU A 106 -6.41 -6.87 -0.89
N ARG A 107 -6.30 -8.19 -1.04
CA ARG A 107 -5.03 -8.93 -1.07
C ARG A 107 -4.73 -9.47 -2.47
N TRP A 108 -3.46 -9.41 -2.88
CA TRP A 108 -2.97 -10.10 -4.06
C TRP A 108 -2.94 -11.61 -3.84
N VAL A 109 -3.54 -12.37 -4.77
CA VAL A 109 -3.59 -13.85 -4.75
C VAL A 109 -2.53 -14.40 -5.70
N ARG A 110 -1.64 -15.24 -5.17
CA ARG A 110 -0.56 -15.90 -5.92
C ARG A 110 -1.00 -17.28 -6.43
N PRO A 111 -0.34 -17.81 -7.48
CA PRO A 111 -0.50 -19.21 -7.84
C PRO A 111 -0.14 -20.11 -6.66
N GLY A 112 -1.06 -21.00 -6.29
CA GLY A 112 -0.86 -21.93 -5.17
C GLY A 112 -1.23 -21.39 -3.78
N ASP A 113 -1.74 -20.17 -3.68
CA ASP A 113 -2.33 -19.69 -2.43
C ASP A 113 -3.50 -20.59 -2.05
N PRO A 114 -3.53 -21.12 -0.81
CA PRO A 114 -4.63 -21.94 -0.35
C PRO A 114 -5.93 -21.12 -0.29
N ASP A 115 -7.04 -21.77 -0.52
CA ASP A 115 -8.40 -21.24 -0.35
C ASP A 115 -8.77 -20.07 -1.28
N SER A 116 -7.97 -19.82 -2.34
CA SER A 116 -8.25 -18.76 -3.30
C SER A 116 -8.79 -19.32 -4.63
N GLU A 117 -9.95 -18.84 -5.04
CA GLU A 117 -10.60 -19.30 -6.28
C GLU A 117 -9.97 -18.72 -7.54
N ARG A 118 -9.39 -17.52 -7.46
CA ARG A 118 -8.85 -16.78 -8.59
C ARG A 118 -7.47 -16.21 -8.28
N ILE A 119 -6.57 -16.36 -9.24
CA ILE A 119 -5.24 -15.72 -9.19
C ILE A 119 -5.39 -14.25 -9.60
N SER A 120 -4.73 -13.36 -8.88
CA SER A 120 -4.66 -11.94 -9.24
C SER A 120 -3.85 -11.74 -10.50
N THR A 121 -4.27 -10.78 -11.34
CA THR A 121 -3.56 -10.38 -12.56
C THR A 121 -3.44 -8.86 -12.62
N HIS A 122 -2.57 -8.37 -13.52
CA HIS A 122 -2.28 -6.93 -13.67
C HIS A 122 -2.22 -6.54 -15.15
N PRO A 123 -3.36 -6.52 -15.89
CA PRO A 123 -3.37 -5.98 -17.24
C PRO A 123 -2.82 -4.56 -17.25
N ARG A 124 -2.12 -4.19 -18.34
CA ARG A 124 -1.52 -2.87 -18.54
C ARG A 124 -2.26 -2.14 -19.65
N LYS A 125 -2.87 -1.03 -19.32
CA LYS A 125 -3.57 -0.13 -20.24
C LYS A 125 -3.74 1.25 -19.60
N PRO A 126 -4.04 2.32 -20.38
CA PRO A 126 -4.52 3.58 -19.80
C PRO A 126 -5.88 3.35 -19.11
N TYR A 127 -6.09 4.01 -17.97
CA TYR A 127 -7.33 3.88 -17.22
C TYR A 127 -7.66 5.11 -16.36
N LEU A 128 -8.93 5.24 -16.02
CA LEU A 128 -9.44 6.29 -15.14
C LEU A 128 -9.68 5.70 -13.75
N VAL A 129 -9.11 6.31 -12.74
CA VAL A 129 -9.41 6.04 -11.33
C VAL A 129 -10.42 7.10 -10.86
N THR A 130 -11.57 6.64 -10.38
CA THR A 130 -12.63 7.51 -9.90
C THR A 130 -12.83 7.36 -8.40
N VAL A 131 -13.30 8.43 -7.75
CA VAL A 131 -13.68 8.37 -6.34
C VAL A 131 -15.02 7.64 -6.22
N SER A 132 -15.07 6.64 -5.35
CA SER A 132 -16.28 5.86 -5.10
C SER A 132 -17.37 6.74 -4.46
N SER A 133 -18.63 6.40 -4.69
CA SER A 133 -19.82 7.15 -4.17
C SER A 133 -20.05 7.01 -2.67
N THR A 134 -19.01 6.72 -1.91
CA THR A 134 -19.07 6.58 -0.45
C THR A 134 -19.21 7.93 0.25
N ARG A 135 -19.80 7.92 1.45
CA ARG A 135 -19.87 9.10 2.33
C ARG A 135 -18.64 9.27 3.22
N HIS A 136 -17.62 8.44 3.03
CA HIS A 136 -16.41 8.47 3.85
C HIS A 136 -15.70 9.84 3.74
N PRO A 137 -15.26 10.45 4.85
CA PRO A 137 -14.61 11.78 4.83
C PRO A 137 -13.37 11.83 3.94
N LEU A 138 -12.54 10.78 3.97
CA LEU A 138 -11.33 10.67 3.15
C LEU A 138 -11.65 10.71 1.65
N ALA A 139 -12.70 10.01 1.20
CA ALA A 139 -13.08 10.00 -0.20
C ALA A 139 -13.37 11.40 -0.77
N LYS A 140 -13.81 12.35 0.08
CA LYS A 140 -14.07 13.74 -0.33
C LYS A 140 -12.80 14.55 -0.58
N LYS A 141 -11.67 14.10 -0.04
CA LYS A 141 -10.35 14.75 -0.20
C LYS A 141 -9.56 14.19 -1.39
N LEU A 142 -9.89 12.96 -1.84
CA LEU A 142 -9.21 12.29 -2.94
C LEU A 142 -9.61 12.87 -4.31
N GLN A 143 -8.64 12.90 -5.22
CA GLN A 143 -8.82 13.39 -6.59
C GLN A 143 -8.89 12.22 -7.58
N PRO A 144 -9.81 12.24 -8.55
CA PRO A 144 -9.77 11.26 -9.64
C PRO A 144 -8.49 11.41 -10.45
N MET A 145 -8.03 10.32 -11.07
CA MET A 145 -6.78 10.29 -11.83
C MET A 145 -7.00 9.66 -13.20
N GLU A 146 -6.60 10.34 -14.25
CA GLU A 146 -6.47 9.77 -15.58
C GLU A 146 -5.01 9.30 -15.75
N LEU A 147 -4.82 8.00 -15.74
CA LEU A 147 -3.50 7.39 -15.75
C LEU A 147 -3.11 6.91 -17.15
N PRO A 148 -1.87 7.15 -17.60
CA PRO A 148 -1.33 6.51 -18.81
C PRO A 148 -1.29 5.00 -18.63
N GLU A 149 -0.68 4.27 -19.56
CA GLU A 149 -0.54 2.82 -19.42
C GLU A 149 0.21 2.46 -18.13
N ASP A 150 -0.51 1.80 -17.21
CA ASP A 150 0.03 1.27 -15.96
C ASP A 150 -0.68 -0.05 -15.57
N GLU A 151 -0.28 -0.66 -14.47
CA GLU A 151 -0.87 -1.90 -13.97
C GLU A 151 -2.21 -1.66 -13.29
N ILE A 152 -3.22 -2.46 -13.67
CA ILE A 152 -4.52 -2.50 -13.01
C ILE A 152 -4.63 -3.83 -12.28
N TYR A 153 -4.58 -3.82 -10.95
CA TYR A 153 -4.73 -5.06 -10.20
C TYR A 153 -6.18 -5.56 -10.25
N THR A 154 -6.34 -6.80 -10.71
CA THR A 154 -7.63 -7.46 -10.85
C THR A 154 -7.67 -8.74 -10.03
N ASN A 155 -8.87 -9.22 -9.70
CA ASN A 155 -9.07 -10.43 -8.91
C ASN A 155 -8.34 -10.40 -7.56
N LEU A 156 -8.23 -9.23 -6.93
CA LEU A 156 -7.80 -9.15 -5.54
C LEU A 156 -8.83 -9.87 -4.67
N GLU A 157 -8.36 -10.55 -3.63
CA GLU A 157 -9.22 -11.20 -2.66
C GLU A 157 -9.60 -10.22 -1.56
N ASN A 158 -10.90 -10.06 -1.32
CA ASN A 158 -11.38 -9.31 -0.17
C ASN A 158 -11.21 -10.16 1.09
N THR A 159 -10.32 -9.78 1.99
CA THR A 159 -9.93 -10.58 3.16
C THR A 159 -10.61 -10.14 4.45
N CYS A 160 -11.09 -8.91 4.50
CA CYS A 160 -11.83 -8.38 5.63
C CYS A 160 -12.76 -7.23 5.18
N PRO A 161 -13.74 -6.83 6.00
CA PRO A 161 -14.58 -5.68 5.68
C PRO A 161 -13.72 -4.43 5.45
N CYS A 162 -13.83 -3.84 4.26
CA CYS A 162 -13.14 -2.60 3.92
C CYS A 162 -14.08 -1.61 3.22
N MET A 163 -13.79 -0.33 3.37
CA MET A 163 -14.50 0.76 2.69
C MET A 163 -13.78 1.09 1.39
N ARG A 164 -14.42 0.88 0.25
CA ARG A 164 -13.89 1.30 -1.05
C ARG A 164 -13.93 2.81 -1.18
N LEU A 165 -12.80 3.42 -1.48
CA LEU A 165 -12.60 4.87 -1.60
C LEU A 165 -12.41 5.31 -3.04
N MET A 166 -11.69 4.49 -3.83
CA MET A 166 -11.51 4.72 -5.27
C MET A 166 -11.62 3.40 -6.03
N GLU A 167 -12.05 3.50 -7.29
CA GLU A 167 -12.23 2.35 -8.17
C GLU A 167 -11.94 2.72 -9.63
N THR A 168 -11.70 1.71 -10.46
CA THR A 168 -11.64 1.83 -11.91
C THR A 168 -12.65 0.91 -12.57
N HIS A 169 -13.20 1.37 -13.67
CA HIS A 169 -14.13 0.61 -14.51
C HIS A 169 -13.47 0.37 -15.87
N ILE A 170 -13.21 -0.87 -16.18
CA ILE A 170 -12.68 -1.30 -17.48
C ILE A 170 -13.56 -2.41 -18.04
N GLU A 171 -13.32 -2.85 -19.27
CA GLU A 171 -14.14 -3.87 -19.94
C GLU A 171 -14.24 -5.17 -19.11
N GLU A 172 -13.16 -5.53 -18.42
CA GLU A 172 -13.05 -6.74 -17.61
C GLU A 172 -13.82 -6.66 -16.28
N GLY A 173 -14.23 -5.46 -15.85
CA GLY A 173 -15.00 -5.24 -14.62
C GLY A 173 -14.66 -3.97 -13.87
N THR A 174 -15.09 -3.95 -12.61
CA THR A 174 -14.81 -2.86 -11.65
C THR A 174 -13.81 -3.35 -10.62
N PHE A 175 -12.72 -2.61 -10.45
CA PHE A 175 -11.62 -2.99 -9.57
C PHE A 175 -11.29 -1.88 -8.57
N VAL A 176 -11.09 -2.26 -7.32
CA VAL A 176 -10.71 -1.35 -6.24
C VAL A 176 -9.33 -0.75 -6.53
N GLN A 177 -9.21 0.56 -6.34
CA GLN A 177 -7.96 1.30 -6.48
C GLN A 177 -7.50 1.93 -5.17
N CYS A 178 -8.43 2.16 -4.24
CA CYS A 178 -8.13 2.56 -2.87
C CYS A 178 -9.21 2.02 -1.93
N CYS A 179 -8.80 1.45 -0.81
CA CYS A 179 -9.73 1.03 0.24
C CYS A 179 -9.12 1.22 1.63
N GLU A 180 -10.00 1.31 2.63
CA GLU A 180 -9.66 1.35 4.05
C GLU A 180 -10.25 0.16 4.79
N ALA A 181 -9.41 -0.54 5.55
CA ALA A 181 -9.79 -1.52 6.56
C ALA A 181 -9.44 -1.02 7.96
N VAL A 182 -10.15 -1.51 8.98
CA VAL A 182 -9.85 -1.18 10.38
C VAL A 182 -9.50 -2.46 11.11
N THR A 183 -8.33 -2.48 11.76
CA THR A 183 -7.88 -3.63 12.53
C THR A 183 -8.69 -3.83 13.81
N SER A 184 -8.65 -5.02 14.39
CA SER A 184 -9.28 -5.30 15.68
C SER A 184 -8.72 -4.47 16.84
N PHE A 185 -7.57 -3.84 16.66
CA PHE A 185 -6.91 -2.95 17.64
C PHE A 185 -7.20 -1.46 17.38
N GLY A 186 -8.05 -1.13 16.40
CA GLY A 186 -8.47 0.23 16.08
C GLY A 186 -7.56 0.98 15.10
N GLY A 187 -6.41 0.40 14.70
CA GLY A 187 -5.56 0.97 13.66
C GLY A 187 -6.21 0.85 12.27
N ARG A 188 -5.82 1.74 11.37
CA ARG A 188 -6.32 1.79 10.00
C ARG A 188 -5.29 1.26 9.02
N ILE A 189 -5.72 0.49 8.05
CA ILE A 189 -4.91 0.07 6.92
C ILE A 189 -5.56 0.63 5.67
N VAL A 190 -4.87 1.54 5.00
CA VAL A 190 -5.29 2.07 3.70
C VAL A 190 -4.44 1.44 2.62
N SER A 191 -5.08 0.81 1.64
CA SER A 191 -4.44 0.28 0.44
C SER A 191 -4.70 1.21 -0.73
N PHE A 192 -3.64 1.65 -1.42
CA PHE A 192 -3.67 2.49 -2.61
C PHE A 192 -2.91 1.81 -3.73
N ILE A 193 -3.64 1.29 -4.72
CA ILE A 193 -3.14 0.36 -5.74
C ILE A 193 -2.39 1.05 -6.90
N PRO A 194 -2.79 2.24 -7.40
CA PRO A 194 -2.15 2.86 -8.56
C PRO A 194 -0.67 3.16 -8.34
N GLY A 195 0.14 3.09 -9.40
CA GLY A 195 1.51 3.59 -9.36
C GLY A 195 2.60 2.51 -9.45
N HIS A 196 2.68 1.80 -10.59
CA HIS A 196 3.79 0.91 -10.90
C HIS A 196 4.94 1.65 -11.58
N LYS A 197 4.64 2.37 -12.68
CA LYS A 197 5.66 3.03 -13.50
C LYS A 197 6.11 4.38 -12.92
N PRO A 198 7.39 4.77 -13.08
CA PRO A 198 7.89 6.07 -12.62
C PRO A 198 7.08 7.26 -13.17
N GLU A 199 6.61 7.18 -14.43
CA GLU A 199 5.78 8.22 -15.06
C GLU A 199 4.46 8.41 -14.33
N VAL A 200 3.93 7.36 -13.71
CA VAL A 200 2.68 7.39 -12.94
C VAL A 200 2.95 7.80 -11.49
N THR A 201 3.96 7.22 -10.87
CA THR A 201 4.30 7.50 -9.45
C THR A 201 4.81 8.92 -9.22
N SER A 202 5.29 9.61 -10.26
CA SER A 202 5.68 11.03 -10.22
C SER A 202 4.57 12.00 -10.60
N MET A 203 3.38 11.53 -10.99
CA MET A 203 2.27 12.43 -11.36
C MET A 203 1.82 13.28 -10.16
N PRO A 204 1.67 14.61 -10.33
CA PRO A 204 1.25 15.49 -9.24
C PRO A 204 -0.02 15.01 -8.54
N VAL A 205 -1.04 14.60 -9.30
CA VAL A 205 -2.32 14.13 -8.74
C VAL A 205 -2.16 12.84 -7.93
N LEU A 206 -1.25 11.94 -8.29
CA LEU A 206 -0.96 10.75 -7.51
C LEU A 206 -0.27 11.13 -6.21
N ILE A 207 0.72 12.00 -6.26
CA ILE A 207 1.44 12.50 -5.08
C ILE A 207 0.50 13.27 -4.13
N GLU A 208 -0.41 14.09 -4.67
CA GLU A 208 -1.46 14.78 -3.88
C GLU A 208 -2.35 13.76 -3.16
N ASN A 209 -2.81 12.72 -3.84
CA ASN A 209 -3.60 11.66 -3.21
C ASN A 209 -2.80 10.92 -2.13
N VAL A 210 -1.55 10.56 -2.38
CA VAL A 210 -0.70 9.91 -1.37
C VAL A 210 -0.49 10.83 -0.17
N THR A 211 -0.27 12.12 -0.37
CA THR A 211 -0.15 13.12 0.71
C THR A 211 -1.43 13.17 1.54
N VAL A 212 -2.60 13.25 0.91
CA VAL A 212 -3.91 13.22 1.59
C VAL A 212 -4.10 11.94 2.41
N LEU A 213 -3.64 10.78 1.90
CA LEU A 213 -3.71 9.52 2.63
C LEU A 213 -2.80 9.50 3.87
N ILE A 214 -1.60 10.06 3.74
CA ILE A 214 -0.64 10.20 4.85
C ILE A 214 -1.22 11.10 5.94
N ASP A 215 -1.67 12.32 5.58
CA ASP A 215 -2.27 13.28 6.52
C ASP A 215 -3.47 12.68 7.25
N TYR A 216 -4.33 12.00 6.51
CA TYR A 216 -5.49 11.31 7.10
C TYR A 216 -5.08 10.25 8.13
N LEU A 217 -4.08 9.43 7.83
CA LEU A 217 -3.60 8.37 8.72
C LEU A 217 -2.84 8.93 9.93
N LEU A 218 -2.28 10.13 9.83
CA LEU A 218 -1.68 10.89 10.94
C LEU A 218 -2.73 11.61 11.79
N GLY A 219 -3.98 11.76 11.31
CA GLY A 219 -5.04 12.49 11.98
C GLY A 219 -4.98 14.01 11.78
N GLU A 220 -4.38 14.45 10.67
CA GLU A 220 -4.19 15.87 10.27
C GLU A 220 -5.26 16.38 9.27
#